data_6d5ffaee4433adb642bf367f18205863
#
_entry.id   6d5ffaee4433adb642bf367f18205863
#
_cell.length_a   1.000
_cell.length_b   1.000
_cell.length_c   1.000
_cell.angle_alpha   90.00
_cell.angle_beta   90.00
_cell.angle_gamma   90.00
#
_symmetry.space_group_name_H-M   'P 1'
#
loop_
_entity.id
_entity.type
_entity.pdbx_description
1 polymer ?
#
loop_
_entity_poly.entity_id
_entity_poly.type
_entity_poly.pdbx_seq_one_letter_code
_entity_poly.pdbx_strand_id
1 'polypeptide(L)'
;MNSTLFKILAVMFLIVGESLAIYSEMIIARNYNLSPNSLFQLFLKMFILITVAGGFLLLGYVTSYSAFKNIWIVSVASIMSILIVEPVLAWTMFKQIPTIGSIIGLALGIIGFIVAMIF
;
A
#
# COMPACT_ATOMS: atom_id res chain seq x y z
N MET A 1 -1.87 1.80 -27.36
CA MET A 1 -2.69 2.17 -26.20
C MET A 1 -2.26 3.52 -25.68
N ASN A 2 -3.20 4.31 -25.19
CA ASN A 2 -2.94 5.65 -24.66
C ASN A 2 -2.05 5.56 -23.42
N SER A 3 -0.94 6.30 -23.37
CA SER A 3 -0.02 6.29 -22.23
C SER A 3 -0.69 6.79 -20.95
N THR A 4 -1.66 7.70 -21.05
CA THR A 4 -2.46 8.16 -19.91
C THR A 4 -3.28 7.02 -19.30
N LEU A 5 -3.87 6.16 -20.14
CA LEU A 5 -4.62 5.01 -19.68
C LEU A 5 -3.70 4.02 -18.95
N PHE A 6 -2.50 3.76 -19.47
CA PHE A 6 -1.51 2.90 -18.79
C PHE A 6 -1.11 3.45 -17.44
N LYS A 7 -0.91 4.77 -17.34
CA LYS A 7 -0.57 5.42 -16.07
C LYS A 7 -1.68 5.25 -15.05
N ILE A 8 -2.93 5.43 -15.47
CA ILE A 8 -4.09 5.25 -14.59
C ILE A 8 -4.20 3.80 -14.13
N LEU A 9 -4.07 2.84 -15.04
CA LEU A 9 -4.11 1.42 -14.70
C LEU A 9 -2.97 1.04 -13.73
N ALA A 10 -1.78 1.58 -13.96
CA ALA A 10 -0.62 1.32 -13.10
C ALA A 10 -0.88 1.78 -11.67
N VAL A 11 -1.38 3.01 -11.51
CA VAL A 11 -1.69 3.56 -10.17
C VAL A 11 -2.80 2.74 -9.52
N MET A 12 -3.83 2.35 -10.28
CA MET A 12 -4.92 1.52 -9.75
C MET A 12 -4.42 0.17 -9.26
N PHE A 13 -3.55 -0.50 -10.02
CA PHE A 13 -2.96 -1.78 -9.58
C PHE A 13 -2.16 -1.61 -8.31
N LEU A 14 -1.35 -0.54 -8.20
CA LEU A 14 -0.57 -0.29 -6.99
C LEU A 14 -1.48 -0.04 -5.80
N ILE A 15 -2.51 0.79 -5.95
CA ILE A 15 -3.43 1.10 -4.85
C ILE A 15 -4.18 -0.15 -4.40
N VAL A 16 -4.70 -0.96 -5.33
CA VAL A 16 -5.43 -2.19 -5.01
C VAL A 16 -4.48 -3.17 -4.31
N GLY A 17 -3.28 -3.37 -4.84
CA GLY A 17 -2.30 -4.28 -4.26
C GLY A 17 -1.89 -3.87 -2.86
N GLU A 18 -1.57 -2.60 -2.66
CA GLU A 18 -1.21 -2.08 -1.33
C GLU A 18 -2.39 -2.15 -0.37
N SER A 19 -3.60 -1.87 -0.83
CA SER A 19 -4.80 -1.97 0.01
C SER A 19 -5.00 -3.40 0.53
N LEU A 20 -4.87 -4.39 -0.35
CA LEU A 20 -5.03 -5.79 0.05
C LEU A 20 -3.90 -6.24 0.98
N ALA A 21 -2.65 -5.84 0.69
CA ALA A 21 -1.51 -6.22 1.51
C ALA A 21 -1.61 -5.59 2.91
N ILE A 22 -1.87 -4.30 2.98
CA ILE A 22 -1.97 -3.57 4.26
C ILE A 22 -3.16 -4.07 5.06
N TYR A 23 -4.31 -4.31 4.40
CA TYR A 23 -5.47 -4.87 5.05
C TYR A 23 -5.14 -6.22 5.71
N SER A 24 -4.43 -7.10 4.99
CA SER A 24 -4.02 -8.40 5.52
C SER A 24 -3.14 -8.26 6.74
N GLU A 25 -2.15 -7.36 6.67
CA GLU A 25 -1.23 -7.11 7.78
C GLU A 25 -1.98 -6.57 8.99
N MET A 26 -2.90 -5.65 8.79
CA MET A 26 -3.67 -5.04 9.89
C MET A 26 -4.65 -6.02 10.53
N ILE A 27 -5.25 -6.92 9.76
CA ILE A 27 -6.12 -7.95 10.30
C ILE A 27 -5.35 -8.85 11.27
N ILE A 28 -4.15 -9.29 10.88
CA ILE A 28 -3.30 -10.09 11.77
C ILE A 28 -2.92 -9.30 13.02
N ALA A 29 -2.50 -8.05 12.85
CA ALA A 29 -2.09 -7.21 13.97
C ALA A 29 -3.25 -6.96 14.96
N ARG A 30 -4.46 -6.73 14.43
CA ARG A 30 -5.64 -6.49 15.27
C ARG A 30 -6.02 -7.71 16.10
N ASN A 31 -5.71 -8.89 15.62
CA ASN A 31 -6.04 -10.16 16.27
C ASN A 31 -4.82 -10.78 16.98
N TYR A 32 -3.89 -9.96 17.46
CA TYR A 32 -2.63 -10.41 18.03
C TYR A 32 -2.80 -11.28 19.27
N ASN A 33 -3.93 -11.15 19.98
CA ASN A 33 -4.17 -11.86 21.24
C ASN A 33 -4.94 -13.16 21.06
N LEU A 34 -5.15 -13.63 19.83
CA LEU A 34 -5.76 -14.93 19.58
C LEU A 34 -4.82 -16.06 20.06
N SER A 35 -5.43 -17.23 20.34
CA SER A 35 -4.64 -18.42 20.64
C SER A 35 -3.73 -18.77 19.46
N PRO A 36 -2.60 -19.48 19.71
CA PRO A 36 -1.68 -19.80 18.61
C PRO A 36 -2.34 -20.53 17.43
N ASN A 37 -3.25 -21.48 17.71
CA ASN A 37 -3.92 -22.21 16.64
C ASN A 37 -4.85 -21.33 15.82
N SER A 38 -5.62 -20.45 16.47
CA SER A 38 -6.53 -19.54 15.78
C SER A 38 -5.74 -18.51 14.99
N LEU A 39 -4.65 -18.01 15.56
CA LEU A 39 -3.78 -17.05 14.87
C LEU A 39 -3.13 -17.68 13.64
N PHE A 40 -2.71 -18.94 13.73
CA PHE A 40 -2.12 -19.64 12.60
C PHE A 40 -3.13 -19.83 11.47
N GLN A 41 -4.37 -20.18 11.79
CA GLN A 41 -5.43 -20.30 10.77
C GLN A 41 -5.70 -18.95 10.09
N LEU A 42 -5.76 -17.89 10.87
CA LEU A 42 -5.93 -16.54 10.33
C LEU A 42 -4.73 -16.15 9.45
N PHE A 43 -3.53 -16.49 9.88
CA PHE A 43 -2.30 -16.26 9.12
C PHE A 43 -2.38 -16.93 7.74
N LEU A 44 -2.85 -18.17 7.66
CA LEU A 44 -2.98 -18.88 6.39
C LEU A 44 -3.98 -18.18 5.45
N LYS A 45 -5.11 -17.72 5.98
CA LYS A 45 -6.09 -16.97 5.20
C LYS A 45 -5.51 -15.66 4.67
N MET A 46 -4.82 -14.93 5.54
CA MET A 46 -4.22 -13.65 5.15
C MET A 46 -3.04 -13.86 4.22
N PHE A 47 -2.33 -14.99 4.32
CA PHE A 47 -1.25 -15.34 3.42
C PHE A 47 -1.77 -15.50 1.98
N ILE A 48 -2.94 -16.13 1.81
CA ILE A 48 -3.56 -16.24 0.49
C ILE A 48 -3.89 -14.85 -0.05
N LEU A 49 -4.47 -14.00 0.78
CA LEU A 49 -4.85 -12.64 0.39
C LEU A 49 -3.62 -11.80 0.01
N ILE A 50 -2.53 -11.92 0.78
CA ILE A 50 -1.30 -11.19 0.50
C ILE A 50 -0.64 -11.69 -0.79
N THR A 51 -0.81 -12.98 -1.11
CA THR A 51 -0.31 -13.53 -2.37
C THR A 51 -1.06 -12.92 -3.56
N VAL A 52 -2.37 -12.76 -3.45
CA VAL A 52 -3.17 -12.05 -4.47
C VAL A 52 -2.72 -10.59 -4.57
N ALA A 53 -2.49 -9.94 -3.43
CA ALA A 53 -1.99 -8.57 -3.39
C ALA A 53 -0.64 -8.45 -4.11
N GLY A 54 0.25 -9.41 -3.87
CA GLY A 54 1.55 -9.46 -4.55
C GLY A 54 1.42 -9.53 -6.07
N GLY A 55 0.45 -10.30 -6.56
CA GLY A 55 0.15 -10.34 -7.99
C GLY A 55 -0.24 -8.98 -8.55
N PHE A 56 -1.12 -8.26 -7.85
CA PHE A 56 -1.50 -6.90 -8.25
C PHE A 56 -0.30 -5.94 -8.21
N LEU A 57 0.56 -6.05 -7.20
CA LEU A 57 1.75 -5.21 -7.11
C LEU A 57 2.73 -5.48 -8.24
N LEU A 58 2.94 -6.74 -8.61
CA LEU A 58 3.79 -7.09 -9.74
C LEU A 58 3.23 -6.50 -11.03
N LEU A 59 1.93 -6.64 -11.26
CA LEU A 59 1.27 -6.03 -12.41
C LEU A 59 1.40 -4.51 -12.37
N GLY A 60 1.27 -3.92 -11.19
CA GLY A 60 1.43 -2.48 -11.01
C GLY A 60 2.83 -2.01 -11.38
N TYR A 61 3.87 -2.73 -10.96
CA TYR A 61 5.25 -2.37 -11.28
C TYR A 61 5.53 -2.50 -12.77
N VAL A 62 5.11 -3.60 -13.39
CA VAL A 62 5.30 -3.79 -14.84
C VAL A 62 4.59 -2.69 -15.62
N THR A 63 3.33 -2.43 -15.29
CA THR A 63 2.53 -1.42 -15.97
C THR A 63 3.09 -0.02 -15.75
N SER A 64 3.51 0.28 -14.51
CA SER A 64 4.11 1.59 -14.17
C SER A 64 5.42 1.80 -14.91
N TYR A 65 6.30 0.82 -14.91
CA TYR A 65 7.57 0.97 -15.61
C TYR A 65 7.36 1.11 -17.12
N SER A 66 6.40 0.38 -17.67
CA SER A 66 6.05 0.51 -19.08
C SER A 66 5.52 1.91 -19.42
N ALA A 67 4.74 2.51 -18.51
CA ALA A 67 4.12 3.81 -18.70
C ALA A 67 5.09 4.97 -18.45
N PHE A 68 5.85 4.91 -17.36
CA PHE A 68 6.70 6.04 -16.92
C PHE A 68 8.14 5.92 -17.41
N LYS A 69 8.62 4.71 -17.71
CA LYS A 69 10.00 4.47 -18.17
C LYS A 69 11.07 4.95 -17.20
N ASN A 70 10.74 5.03 -15.91
CA ASN A 70 11.64 5.53 -14.88
C ASN A 70 11.33 4.81 -13.56
N ILE A 71 12.28 4.00 -13.08
CA ILE A 71 12.07 3.20 -11.87
C ILE A 71 11.91 4.08 -10.62
N TRP A 72 12.55 5.25 -10.61
CA TRP A 72 12.42 6.15 -9.45
C TRP A 72 11.00 6.71 -9.33
N ILE A 73 10.36 7.05 -10.45
CA ILE A 73 8.96 7.47 -10.45
C ILE A 73 8.06 6.32 -10.02
N VAL A 74 8.32 5.11 -10.48
CA VAL A 74 7.56 3.92 -10.07
C VAL A 74 7.67 3.71 -8.56
N SER A 75 8.89 3.78 -8.02
CA SER A 75 9.13 3.61 -6.59
C SER A 75 8.40 4.67 -5.77
N VAL A 76 8.47 5.93 -6.18
CA VAL A 76 7.79 7.03 -5.49
C VAL A 76 6.27 6.85 -5.54
N ALA A 77 5.74 6.43 -6.68
CA ALA A 77 4.30 6.17 -6.81
C ALA A 77 3.85 5.03 -5.89
N SER A 78 4.65 3.97 -5.77
CA SER A 78 4.36 2.85 -4.87
C SER A 78 4.34 3.30 -3.42
N ILE A 79 5.35 4.07 -2.99
CA ILE A 79 5.43 4.59 -1.63
C ILE A 79 4.25 5.51 -1.35
N MET A 80 3.86 6.35 -2.31
CA MET A 80 2.72 7.24 -2.14
C MET A 80 1.41 6.47 -1.97
N SER A 81 1.25 5.35 -2.67
CA SER A 81 0.10 4.48 -2.49
C SER A 81 0.01 3.99 -1.04
N ILE A 82 1.13 3.62 -0.43
CA ILE A 82 1.19 3.21 0.97
C ILE A 82 0.82 4.39 1.88
N LEU A 83 1.38 5.57 1.63
CA LEU A 83 1.12 6.77 2.44
C LEU A 83 -0.35 7.19 2.44
N ILE A 84 -1.09 6.88 1.37
CA ILE A 84 -2.52 7.15 1.30
C ILE A 84 -3.32 6.04 1.95
N VAL A 85 -3.05 4.80 1.60
CA VAL A 85 -3.85 3.65 2.00
C VAL A 85 -3.67 3.33 3.48
N GLU A 86 -2.45 3.33 3.98
CA GLU A 86 -2.17 2.87 5.34
C GLU A 86 -2.83 3.72 6.41
N PRO A 87 -2.76 5.06 6.38
CA PRO A 87 -3.47 5.88 7.37
C PRO A 87 -4.99 5.69 7.31
N VAL A 88 -5.56 5.56 6.11
CA VAL A 88 -7.01 5.36 5.95
C VAL A 88 -7.42 4.04 6.59
N LEU A 89 -6.72 2.95 6.31
CA LEU A 89 -7.04 1.65 6.89
C LEU A 89 -6.75 1.62 8.39
N ALA A 90 -5.67 2.22 8.83
CA ALA A 90 -5.36 2.29 10.26
C ALA A 90 -6.47 3.00 11.03
N TRP A 91 -6.94 4.12 10.54
CA TRP A 91 -8.02 4.86 11.18
C TRP A 91 -9.32 4.06 11.17
N THR A 92 -9.69 3.49 10.02
CA THR A 92 -10.97 2.78 9.90
C THR A 92 -11.01 1.47 10.67
N MET A 93 -9.88 0.76 10.75
CA MET A 93 -9.82 -0.58 11.37
C MET A 93 -9.52 -0.52 12.86
N PHE A 94 -8.65 0.38 13.30
CA PHE A 94 -8.22 0.43 14.70
C PHE A 94 -8.88 1.54 15.50
N LYS A 95 -9.35 2.61 14.84
CA LYS A 95 -9.97 3.76 15.52
C LYS A 95 -9.08 4.42 16.56
N GLN A 96 -7.77 4.27 16.41
CA GLN A 96 -6.80 4.89 17.30
C GLN A 96 -6.43 6.28 16.79
N ILE A 97 -6.21 7.22 17.71
CA ILE A 97 -5.77 8.56 17.36
C ILE A 97 -4.29 8.52 17.00
N PRO A 98 -3.88 9.09 15.85
CA PRO A 98 -2.47 9.11 15.48
C PRO A 98 -1.64 9.88 16.51
N THR A 99 -0.42 9.43 16.75
CA THR A 99 0.53 10.18 17.58
C THR A 99 0.98 11.43 16.83
N ILE A 100 1.48 12.42 17.59
CA ILE A 100 2.02 13.65 16.97
C ILE A 100 3.17 13.30 16.01
N GLY A 101 4.04 12.36 16.42
CA GLY A 101 5.12 11.90 15.56
C GLY A 101 4.63 11.27 14.27
N SER A 102 3.55 10.48 14.34
CA SER A 102 2.95 9.86 13.14
C SER A 102 2.41 10.91 12.17
N ILE A 103 1.72 11.92 12.70
CA ILE A 103 1.19 13.02 11.87
C ILE A 103 2.33 13.76 11.18
N ILE A 104 3.39 14.09 11.92
CA ILE A 104 4.55 14.79 11.36
C ILE A 104 5.22 13.92 10.28
N GLY A 105 5.42 12.64 10.56
CA GLY A 105 6.03 11.72 9.61
C GLY A 105 5.23 11.57 8.32
N LEU A 106 3.91 11.45 8.43
CA LEU A 106 3.04 11.39 7.25
C LEU A 106 3.09 12.69 6.45
N ALA A 107 3.09 13.84 7.13
CA ALA A 107 3.19 15.13 6.46
C ALA A 107 4.53 15.26 5.71
N LEU A 108 5.63 14.85 6.34
CA LEU A 108 6.95 14.86 5.70
C LEU A 108 6.99 13.91 4.48
N GLY A 109 6.34 12.75 4.58
CA GLY A 109 6.24 11.81 3.47
C GLY A 109 5.52 12.42 2.28
N ILE A 110 4.42 13.12 2.52
CA ILE A 110 3.67 13.80 1.46
C ILE A 110 4.50 14.91 0.83
N ILE A 111 5.19 15.70 1.65
CA ILE A 111 6.08 16.76 1.15
C ILE A 111 7.20 16.14 0.31
N GLY A 112 7.81 15.05 0.78
CA GLY A 112 8.84 14.33 0.03
C GLY A 112 8.33 13.84 -1.33
N PHE A 113 7.11 13.32 -1.37
CA PHE A 113 6.49 12.90 -2.63
C PHE A 113 6.34 14.07 -3.60
N ILE A 114 5.83 15.19 -3.12
CA ILE A 114 5.65 16.39 -3.96
C ILE A 114 6.99 16.84 -4.52
N VAL A 115 8.04 16.89 -3.70
CA VAL A 115 9.40 17.25 -4.14
C VAL A 115 9.89 16.29 -5.22
N ALA A 116 9.69 14.99 -5.02
CA ALA A 116 10.13 13.98 -5.98
C ALA A 116 9.42 14.12 -7.33
N MET A 117 8.16 14.54 -7.33
CA MET A 117 7.40 14.70 -8.57
C MET A 117 7.72 16.00 -9.30
N ILE A 118 8.17 17.04 -8.60
CA ILE A 118 8.49 18.34 -9.19
C ILE A 118 9.94 18.36 -9.71
N PHE A 119 10.85 17.82 -8.93
CA PHE A 119 12.28 17.82 -9.23
C PHE A 119 12.77 16.47 -9.72
#